data_00fc411a1e4d85f9a71f5e214dee64bd
#
_entry.id   00fc411a1e4d85f9a71f5e214dee64bd
#
_cell.length_a   1.000
_cell.length_b   1.000
_cell.length_c   1.000
_cell.angle_alpha   90.00
_cell.angle_beta   90.00
_cell.angle_gamma   90.00
#
_symmetry.space_group_name_H-M   'P 1'
#
loop_
_entity.id
_entity.type
_entity.pdbx_description
1 polymer ?
#
loop_
_entity_poly.entity_id
_entity_poly.type
_entity_poly.pdbx_seq_one_letter_code
_entity_poly.pdbx_strand_id
1 'polypeptide(L)'
;FLIVPRIDNITGPTGIDPTVNVQGYLFQHADLDPESVEVYVGSQLLDQVGGSATSGEFTINSPSEIELQAPAELTAGQHHSLRIIINGAESAPNWIFIP
;
A
#
# COMPACT_ATOMS: atom_id res chain seq x y z
N PHE A 1 20.48 11.71 1.27
CA PHE A 1 19.76 11.15 2.42
C PHE A 1 18.57 10.34 1.92
N LEU A 2 18.63 9.04 2.13
CA LEU A 2 17.66 8.10 1.63
C LEU A 2 16.69 7.70 2.75
N ILE A 3 15.39 7.93 2.52
CA ILE A 3 14.33 7.48 3.42
C ILE A 3 13.73 6.21 2.81
N VAL A 4 13.86 5.09 3.54
CA VAL A 4 13.31 3.81 3.11
C VAL A 4 12.02 3.55 3.90
N PRO A 5 10.89 3.34 3.22
CA PRO A 5 9.65 3.02 3.93
C PRO A 5 9.75 1.68 4.64
N ARG A 6 9.19 1.59 5.85
CA ARG A 6 9.17 0.37 6.64
C ARG A 6 7.72 -0.03 6.91
N ILE A 7 7.40 -1.27 6.59
CA ILE A 7 6.09 -1.85 6.87
C ILE A 7 6.19 -2.64 8.17
N ASP A 8 5.41 -2.24 9.17
CA ASP A 8 5.43 -2.88 10.49
C ASP A 8 4.30 -3.88 10.66
N ASN A 9 3.13 -3.60 10.06
CA ASN A 9 1.95 -4.46 10.21
C ASN A 9 1.01 -4.27 9.02
N ILE A 10 0.36 -5.37 8.62
CA ILE A 10 -0.65 -5.36 7.55
C ILE A 10 -1.91 -6.03 8.11
N THR A 11 -3.05 -5.35 7.99
CA THR A 11 -4.35 -5.87 8.43
C THR A 11 -5.27 -5.97 7.21
N GLY A 12 -5.92 -7.13 7.05
CA GLY A 12 -6.81 -7.41 5.91
C GLY A 12 -6.04 -7.85 4.67
N PRO A 13 -6.74 -8.04 3.54
CA PRO A 13 -8.20 -8.04 3.44
C PRO A 13 -8.83 -9.27 4.09
N THR A 14 -10.14 -9.19 4.35
CA THR A 14 -10.92 -10.34 4.85
C THR A 14 -11.95 -10.76 3.80
N GLY A 15 -12.64 -11.87 4.05
CA GLY A 15 -13.69 -12.34 3.13
C GLY A 15 -14.88 -11.40 3.00
N ILE A 16 -15.06 -10.47 3.95
CA ILE A 16 -16.17 -9.53 3.96
C ILE A 16 -15.73 -8.07 3.83
N ASP A 17 -14.44 -7.78 3.97
CA ASP A 17 -13.90 -6.43 3.87
C ASP A 17 -12.65 -6.45 3.00
N PRO A 18 -12.71 -5.83 1.80
CA PRO A 18 -11.56 -5.81 0.90
C PRO A 18 -10.48 -4.80 1.30
N THR A 19 -10.72 -3.99 2.33
CA THR A 19 -9.78 -2.94 2.73
C THR A 19 -8.55 -3.53 3.41
N VAL A 20 -7.38 -3.06 3.01
CA VAL A 20 -6.09 -3.40 3.60
C VAL A 20 -5.54 -2.17 4.29
N ASN A 21 -5.19 -2.29 5.56
CA ASN A 21 -4.50 -1.24 6.29
C ASN A 21 -3.04 -1.64 6.47
N VAL A 22 -2.15 -0.78 5.98
CA VAL A 22 -0.71 -0.97 6.11
C VAL A 22 -0.19 0.06 7.09
N GLN A 23 0.39 -0.43 8.18
CA GLN A 23 1.00 0.42 9.19
C GLN A 23 2.51 0.34 9.05
N GLY A 24 3.17 1.47 9.14
CA GLY A 24 4.60 1.53 8.96
C GLY A 24 5.13 2.91 9.24
N TYR A 25 6.26 3.25 8.61
CA TYR A 25 7.01 4.45 8.92
C TYR A 25 7.37 5.22 7.65
N LEU A 26 7.16 6.54 7.70
CA LEU A 26 7.56 7.48 6.64
C LEU A 26 6.82 7.27 5.31
N PHE A 27 5.55 6.87 5.35
CA PHE A 27 4.71 6.83 4.16
C PHE A 27 4.41 8.23 3.64
N GLN A 28 4.41 9.23 4.53
CA GLN A 28 4.21 10.62 4.19
C GLN A 28 5.13 11.47 5.07
N HIS A 29 5.90 12.34 4.45
CA HIS A 29 6.79 13.27 5.16
C HIS A 29 6.57 14.67 4.59
N ALA A 30 6.76 15.70 5.41
CA ALA A 30 6.55 17.09 5.00
C ALA A 30 7.40 17.49 3.79
N ASP A 31 8.57 16.89 3.64
CA ASP A 31 9.49 17.17 2.55
C ASP A 31 9.30 16.27 1.33
N LEU A 32 8.35 15.34 1.37
CA LEU A 32 8.07 14.43 0.27
C LEU A 32 6.86 14.90 -0.52
N ASP A 33 7.00 14.87 -1.83
CA ASP A 33 5.88 15.09 -2.74
C ASP A 33 4.95 13.87 -2.64
N PRO A 34 3.64 14.07 -2.42
CA PRO A 34 2.68 12.95 -2.44
C PRO A 34 2.74 12.11 -3.71
N GLU A 35 3.12 12.70 -4.85
CA GLU A 35 3.25 11.99 -6.12
C GLU A 35 4.47 11.07 -6.16
N SER A 36 5.40 11.20 -5.20
CA SER A 36 6.57 10.35 -5.14
C SER A 36 6.30 9.01 -4.46
N VAL A 37 5.08 8.77 -3.97
CA VAL A 37 4.70 7.53 -3.30
C VAL A 37 4.03 6.61 -4.31
N GLU A 38 4.57 5.40 -4.47
CA GLU A 38 4.02 4.38 -5.35
C GLU A 38 3.72 3.13 -4.54
N VAL A 39 2.55 2.52 -4.78
CA VAL A 39 2.14 1.28 -4.13
C VAL A 39 1.81 0.25 -5.20
N TYR A 40 2.47 -0.90 -5.13
CA TYR A 40 2.22 -2.02 -6.04
C TYR A 40 1.65 -3.19 -5.26
N VAL A 41 0.60 -3.81 -5.81
CA VAL A 41 0.11 -5.10 -5.35
C VAL A 41 0.26 -6.08 -6.50
N GLY A 42 1.08 -7.10 -6.31
CA GLY A 42 1.53 -7.94 -7.41
C GLY A 42 2.31 -7.09 -8.41
N SER A 43 1.91 -7.11 -9.67
CA SER A 43 2.50 -6.28 -10.72
C SER A 43 1.67 -5.02 -11.03
N GLN A 44 0.62 -4.76 -10.24
CA GLN A 44 -0.32 -3.67 -10.49
C GLN A 44 0.04 -2.44 -9.67
N LEU A 45 0.22 -1.31 -10.35
CA LEU A 45 0.38 -0.02 -9.69
C LEU A 45 -0.99 0.50 -9.28
N LEU A 46 -1.14 0.85 -7.99
CA LEU A 46 -2.39 1.43 -7.49
C LEU A 46 -2.41 2.93 -7.75
N ASP A 47 -3.64 3.48 -7.87
CA ASP A 47 -3.85 4.92 -8.01
C ASP A 47 -4.00 5.56 -6.64
N GLN A 48 -3.32 6.68 -6.42
CA GLN A 48 -3.45 7.43 -5.18
C GLN A 48 -4.69 8.32 -5.24
N VAL A 49 -5.49 8.26 -4.15
CA VAL A 49 -6.71 9.09 -4.02
C VAL A 49 -6.67 9.85 -2.70
N GLY A 50 -7.46 10.91 -2.62
CA GLY A 50 -7.51 11.77 -1.43
C GLY A 50 -8.59 11.42 -0.42
N GLY A 51 -9.32 10.34 -0.65
CA GLY A 51 -10.41 9.92 0.23
C GLY A 51 -10.39 8.41 0.43
N SER A 52 -11.56 7.81 0.56
CA SER A 52 -11.64 6.35 0.70
C SER A 52 -11.16 5.66 -0.58
N ALA A 53 -10.25 4.70 -0.43
CA ALA A 53 -9.75 3.91 -1.54
C ALA A 53 -10.77 2.87 -1.96
N THR A 54 -10.93 2.69 -3.27
CA THR A 54 -11.70 1.60 -3.86
C THR A 54 -10.76 0.64 -4.58
N SER A 55 -11.30 -0.34 -5.30
CA SER A 55 -10.50 -1.36 -5.98
C SER A 55 -9.39 -0.73 -6.84
N GLY A 56 -8.14 -1.14 -6.60
CA GLY A 56 -6.99 -0.63 -7.33
C GLY A 56 -6.49 0.73 -6.89
N GLU A 57 -6.93 1.21 -5.73
CA GLU A 57 -6.57 2.53 -5.22
C GLU A 57 -5.96 2.45 -3.82
N PHE A 58 -5.22 3.49 -3.45
CA PHE A 58 -4.72 3.65 -2.09
C PHE A 58 -4.83 5.11 -1.66
N THR A 59 -4.88 5.31 -0.35
CA THR A 59 -4.82 6.65 0.25
C THR A 59 -3.88 6.64 1.44
N ILE A 60 -3.21 7.76 1.65
CA ILE A 60 -2.32 7.95 2.80
C ILE A 60 -3.12 8.66 3.88
N ASN A 61 -3.46 7.92 4.95
CA ASN A 61 -4.26 8.45 6.05
C ASN A 61 -3.40 9.26 7.03
N SER A 62 -2.14 8.85 7.21
CA SER A 62 -1.22 9.50 8.12
C SER A 62 0.21 9.12 7.72
N PRO A 63 1.25 9.74 8.32
CA PRO A 63 2.62 9.34 8.04
C PRO A 63 2.95 7.88 8.36
N SER A 64 2.08 7.19 9.09
CA SER A 64 2.29 5.80 9.51
C SER A 64 1.22 4.85 8.98
N GLU A 65 0.26 5.30 8.16
CA GLU A 65 -0.84 4.44 7.72
C GLU A 65 -1.22 4.70 6.27
N ILE A 66 -1.28 3.62 5.50
CA ILE A 66 -1.83 3.60 4.15
C ILE A 66 -3.02 2.65 4.14
N GLU A 67 -4.13 3.09 3.57
CA GLU A 67 -5.30 2.26 3.30
C GLU A 67 -5.36 1.99 1.82
N LEU A 68 -5.59 0.72 1.45
CA LEU A 68 -5.66 0.35 0.04
C LEU A 68 -6.68 -0.74 -0.19
N GLN A 69 -7.08 -0.91 -1.45
CA GLN A 69 -7.82 -2.08 -1.91
C GLN A 69 -7.08 -2.67 -3.11
N ALA A 70 -6.87 -3.99 -3.07
CA ALA A 70 -6.23 -4.69 -4.18
C ALA A 70 -7.09 -4.61 -5.44
N PRO A 71 -6.47 -4.60 -6.64
CA PRO A 71 -7.22 -4.68 -7.88
C PRO A 71 -8.11 -5.91 -7.94
N ALA A 72 -9.32 -5.74 -8.48
CA ALA A 72 -10.29 -6.83 -8.56
C ALA A 72 -9.84 -7.98 -9.45
N GLU A 73 -8.88 -7.73 -10.34
CA GLU A 73 -8.36 -8.73 -11.27
C GLU A 73 -7.43 -9.75 -10.61
N LEU A 74 -6.96 -9.50 -9.39
CA LEU A 74 -6.04 -10.39 -8.71
C LEU A 74 -6.73 -11.69 -8.31
N THR A 75 -5.99 -12.78 -8.46
CA THR A 75 -6.52 -14.12 -8.17
C THR A 75 -6.75 -14.29 -6.68
N ALA A 76 -7.98 -14.69 -6.31
CA ALA A 76 -8.33 -15.02 -4.94
C ALA A 76 -7.66 -16.32 -4.51
N GLY A 77 -7.44 -16.46 -3.21
CA GLY A 77 -6.83 -17.66 -2.63
C GLY A 77 -5.32 -17.70 -2.76
N GLN A 78 -4.69 -16.59 -3.11
CA GLN A 78 -3.23 -16.50 -3.30
C GLN A 78 -2.64 -15.31 -2.56
N HIS A 79 -1.34 -15.42 -2.28
CA HIS A 79 -0.55 -14.30 -1.78
C HIS A 79 -0.07 -13.46 -2.94
N HIS A 80 -0.10 -12.15 -2.77
CA HIS A 80 0.44 -11.19 -3.73
C HIS A 80 1.43 -10.27 -3.02
N SER A 81 2.49 -9.91 -3.72
CA SER A 81 3.50 -9.01 -3.14
C SER A 81 2.91 -7.61 -2.92
N LEU A 82 3.33 -6.98 -1.83
CA LEU A 82 3.04 -5.57 -1.55
C LEU A 82 4.36 -4.83 -1.53
N ARG A 83 4.47 -3.81 -2.38
CA ARG A 83 5.66 -2.98 -2.49
C ARG A 83 5.27 -1.52 -2.34
N ILE A 84 5.98 -0.81 -1.49
CA ILE A 84 5.81 0.63 -1.32
C ILE A 84 7.12 1.29 -1.66
N ILE A 85 7.09 2.23 -2.59
CA ILE A 85 8.27 2.95 -3.05
C ILE A 85 8.04 4.43 -2.77
N ILE A 86 8.93 5.02 -1.99
CA ILE A 86 8.86 6.43 -1.65
C ILE A 86 10.13 7.09 -2.15
N ASN A 87 9.96 8.01 -3.09
CA ASN A 87 11.07 8.77 -3.68
C ASN A 87 12.18 7.84 -4.20
N GLY A 88 11.77 6.73 -4.83
CA GLY A 88 12.67 5.73 -5.40
C GLY A 88 13.19 4.69 -4.43
N ALA A 89 12.92 4.81 -3.13
CA ALA A 89 13.34 3.84 -2.12
C ALA A 89 12.22 2.85 -1.85
N GLU A 90 12.49 1.56 -2.07
CA GLU A 90 11.50 0.49 -1.96
C GLU A 90 11.53 -0.12 -0.56
N SER A 91 10.34 -0.41 -0.01
CA SER A 91 10.21 -1.14 1.25
C SER A 91 10.72 -2.58 1.11
N ALA A 92 11.04 -3.21 2.25
CA ALA A 92 11.31 -4.64 2.27
C ALA A 92 10.08 -5.40 1.75
N PRO A 93 10.28 -6.57 1.10
CA PRO A 93 9.16 -7.34 0.55
C PRO A 93 8.16 -7.74 1.62
N ASN A 94 6.88 -7.56 1.30
CA ASN A 94 5.76 -7.99 2.12
C ASN A 94 4.72 -8.64 1.23
N TRP A 95 3.78 -9.35 1.84
CA TRP A 95 2.77 -10.10 1.12
C TRP A 95 1.40 -9.89 1.74
N ILE A 96 0.38 -9.85 0.90
CA ILE A 96 -1.02 -9.87 1.32
C ILE A 96 -1.69 -11.11 0.75
N PHE A 97 -2.61 -11.68 1.51
CA PHE A 97 -3.39 -12.83 1.08
C PHE A 97 -4.77 -12.36 0.66
N ILE A 98 -5.17 -12.68 -0.58
CA ILE A 98 -6.52 -12.36 -1.09
C ILE A 98 -7.39 -13.58 -0.82
N PRO A 99 -8.37 -13.48 0.10
CA PRO A 99 -9.22 -14.62 0.43
C PRO A 99 -10.15 -15.05 -0.69
#